data_666accb362556ca1db1d851c1c6df414
#
_entry.id   666accb362556ca1db1d851c1c6df414
#
_cell.length_a   1.000
_cell.length_b   1.000
_cell.length_c   1.000
_cell.angle_alpha   90.00
_cell.angle_beta   90.00
_cell.angle_gamma   90.00
#
_symmetry.space_group_name_H-M   'P 1'
#
loop_
_entity.id
_entity.type
_entity.pdbx_description
1 polymer ?
#
loop_
_entity_poly.entity_id
_entity_poly.type
_entity_poly.pdbx_seq_one_letter_code
_entity_poly.pdbx_strand_id
1 'polypeptide(L)'
;MQFGWLTLSLSPSPDEDALRIEQQIDQVCYAENLGFNDVWLTEHYFTGESVYNDALTFASALAMRTERVRIGFAVVQMPFHHPVRLAVQLALLDNLSKGRIDVGIGKGTIYNEYEFMGHGLRSDDSRARMEE
;
A
#
# COMPACT_ATOMS: atom_id res chain seq x y z
N MET A 1 9.16 -19.88 12.30
CA MET A 1 8.69 -19.57 10.93
C MET A 1 7.95 -18.24 11.01
N GLN A 2 8.14 -17.35 10.04
CA GLN A 2 7.41 -16.08 9.97
C GLN A 2 6.37 -16.17 8.88
N PHE A 3 5.21 -15.60 9.12
CA PHE A 3 4.10 -15.56 8.17
C PHE A 3 3.73 -14.12 7.86
N GLY A 4 3.69 -13.80 6.58
CA GLY A 4 3.18 -12.53 6.07
C GLY A 4 1.89 -12.74 5.28
N TRP A 5 1.04 -11.73 5.27
CA TRP A 5 -0.19 -11.70 4.49
C TRP A 5 -0.16 -10.56 3.49
N LEU A 6 -0.21 -10.89 2.21
CA LEU A 6 -0.40 -9.91 1.13
C LEU A 6 -1.92 -9.66 0.98
N THR A 7 -2.32 -8.40 1.08
CA THR A 7 -3.72 -8.03 0.93
C THR A 7 -3.99 -7.31 -0.38
N LEU A 8 -4.97 -7.82 -1.10
CA LEU A 8 -5.69 -7.17 -2.18
C LEU A 8 -7.14 -7.05 -1.72
N SER A 9 -7.67 -5.85 -1.62
CA SER A 9 -9.03 -5.64 -1.14
C SER A 9 -9.92 -5.16 -2.27
N LEU A 10 -10.66 -6.09 -2.84
CA LEU A 10 -11.63 -5.79 -3.89
C LEU A 10 -12.94 -5.26 -3.29
N SER A 11 -13.52 -4.27 -3.95
CA SER A 11 -14.88 -3.81 -3.66
C SER A 11 -15.78 -4.06 -4.86
N PRO A 12 -16.96 -4.67 -4.67
CA PRO A 12 -17.88 -4.96 -5.78
C PRO A 12 -18.60 -3.72 -6.29
N SER A 13 -18.69 -2.67 -5.48
CA SER A 13 -19.32 -1.40 -5.86
C SER A 13 -18.83 -0.25 -4.96
N PRO A 14 -18.87 1.00 -5.43
CA PRO A 14 -18.51 2.16 -4.60
C PRO A 14 -19.34 2.31 -3.31
N ASP A 15 -20.56 1.82 -3.30
CA ASP A 15 -21.44 1.87 -2.12
C ASP A 15 -20.93 0.98 -0.97
N GLU A 16 -20.10 0.00 -1.30
CA GLU A 16 -19.50 -0.93 -0.33
C GLU A 16 -18.07 -0.55 0.09
N ASP A 17 -17.44 0.43 -0.55
CA ASP A 17 -16.04 0.75 -0.33
C ASP A 17 -15.71 1.01 1.15
N ALA A 18 -16.51 1.84 1.82
CA ALA A 18 -16.29 2.15 3.23
C ALA A 18 -16.34 0.89 4.11
N LEU A 19 -17.30 0.00 3.86
CA LEU A 19 -17.42 -1.27 4.58
C LEU A 19 -16.21 -2.18 4.30
N ARG A 20 -15.74 -2.24 3.05
CA ARG A 20 -14.59 -3.07 2.67
C ARG A 20 -13.30 -2.58 3.30
N ILE A 21 -13.10 -1.26 3.37
CA ILE A 21 -11.96 -0.65 4.05
C ILE A 21 -11.97 -1.00 5.55
N GLU A 22 -13.11 -0.86 6.21
CA GLU A 22 -13.26 -1.23 7.63
C GLU A 22 -12.98 -2.71 7.87
N GLN A 23 -13.58 -3.59 7.06
CA GLN A 23 -13.33 -5.03 7.12
C GLN A 23 -11.86 -5.39 6.91
N GLN A 24 -11.17 -4.69 6.01
CA GLN A 24 -9.75 -4.91 5.76
C GLN A 24 -8.90 -4.54 6.99
N ILE A 25 -9.22 -3.43 7.67
CA ILE A 25 -8.56 -3.05 8.92
C ILE A 25 -8.77 -4.13 9.99
N ASP A 26 -10.01 -4.59 10.17
CA ASP A 26 -10.34 -5.62 11.14
C ASP A 26 -9.66 -6.96 10.84
N GLN A 27 -9.55 -7.34 9.57
CA GLN A 27 -8.81 -8.53 9.14
C GLN A 27 -7.32 -8.44 9.49
N VAL A 28 -6.69 -7.27 9.32
CA VAL A 28 -5.29 -7.07 9.71
C VAL A 28 -5.12 -7.19 11.23
N CYS A 29 -6.01 -6.58 12.01
CA CYS A 29 -6.02 -6.72 13.47
C CYS A 29 -6.20 -8.19 13.89
N TYR A 30 -7.07 -8.92 13.19
CA TYR A 30 -7.29 -10.33 13.45
C TYR A 30 -6.07 -11.18 13.09
N ALA A 31 -5.41 -10.91 11.94
CA ALA A 31 -4.18 -11.58 11.56
C ALA A 31 -3.06 -11.35 12.58
N GLU A 32 -2.93 -10.13 13.12
CA GLU A 32 -2.00 -9.82 14.20
C GLU A 32 -2.27 -10.69 15.44
N ASN A 33 -3.53 -10.85 15.81
CA ASN A 33 -3.93 -11.68 16.96
C ASN A 33 -3.66 -13.18 16.73
N LEU A 34 -3.70 -13.64 15.49
CA LEU A 34 -3.31 -15.00 15.10
C LEU A 34 -1.79 -15.20 15.04
N GLY A 35 -0.99 -14.14 15.18
CA GLY A 35 0.46 -14.22 15.21
C GLY A 35 1.13 -14.05 13.85
N PHE A 36 0.45 -13.47 12.86
CA PHE A 36 1.10 -13.03 11.64
C PHE A 36 2.14 -11.95 11.96
N ASN A 37 3.28 -12.04 11.29
CA ASN A 37 4.40 -11.13 11.50
C ASN A 37 4.29 -9.87 10.65
N ASP A 38 3.79 -10.02 9.42
CA ASP A 38 3.77 -8.96 8.42
C ASP A 38 2.43 -8.91 7.70
N VAL A 39 2.00 -7.70 7.36
CA VAL A 39 0.98 -7.44 6.35
C VAL A 39 1.60 -6.64 5.21
N TRP A 40 1.33 -7.04 3.97
CA TRP A 40 1.86 -6.41 2.78
C TRP A 40 0.74 -5.76 1.99
N LEU A 41 0.89 -4.45 1.74
CA LEU A 41 -0.06 -3.64 1.00
C LEU A 41 0.40 -3.50 -0.45
N THR A 42 -0.57 -3.52 -1.36
CA THR A 42 -0.33 -3.22 -2.78
C THR A 42 -0.76 -1.79 -3.09
N GLU A 43 -0.14 -1.20 -4.08
CA GLU A 43 -0.52 0.11 -4.60
C GLU A 43 -1.10 -0.06 -6.00
N HIS A 44 -2.42 0.13 -6.14
CA HIS A 44 -3.13 0.04 -7.41
C HIS A 44 -4.16 1.17 -7.51
N TYR A 45 -4.18 1.84 -8.67
CA TYR A 45 -5.06 2.96 -8.93
C TYR A 45 -6.01 2.63 -10.08
N PHE A 46 -7.27 3.03 -9.95
CA PHE A 46 -8.29 2.96 -11.02
C PHE A 46 -8.65 1.56 -11.55
N THR A 47 -8.07 0.50 -11.01
CA THR A 47 -8.29 -0.88 -11.49
C THR A 47 -9.33 -1.64 -10.66
N GLY A 48 -9.70 -1.13 -9.48
CA GLY A 48 -10.57 -1.82 -8.52
C GLY A 48 -9.88 -2.96 -7.76
N GLU A 49 -8.58 -3.19 -7.98
CA GLU A 49 -7.82 -4.25 -7.31
C GLU A 49 -7.53 -3.93 -5.85
N SER A 50 -7.58 -2.64 -5.48
CA SER A 50 -7.32 -2.20 -4.12
C SER A 50 -8.28 -1.08 -3.73
N VAL A 51 -9.23 -1.36 -2.86
CA VAL A 51 -10.25 -0.40 -2.44
C VAL A 51 -9.68 0.82 -1.72
N TYR A 52 -8.57 0.63 -1.02
CA TYR A 52 -7.90 1.73 -0.30
C TYR A 52 -7.06 2.64 -1.22
N ASN A 53 -6.79 2.24 -2.46
CA ASN A 53 -6.01 2.95 -3.50
C ASN A 53 -4.68 3.57 -3.02
N ASP A 54 -4.71 4.46 -2.03
CA ASP A 54 -3.52 5.07 -1.41
C ASP A 54 -3.03 4.20 -0.25
N ALA A 55 -2.04 3.36 -0.54
CA ALA A 55 -1.47 2.43 0.43
C ALA A 55 -0.80 3.13 1.62
N LEU A 56 -0.20 4.31 1.43
CA LEU A 56 0.45 5.07 2.51
C LEU A 56 -0.57 5.61 3.51
N THR A 57 -1.67 6.17 3.01
CA THR A 57 -2.77 6.64 3.86
C THR A 57 -3.40 5.47 4.62
N PHE A 58 -3.65 4.35 3.94
CA PHE A 58 -4.21 3.16 4.58
C PHE A 58 -3.27 2.57 5.64
N ALA A 59 -1.97 2.51 5.35
CA ALA A 59 -0.95 2.07 6.32
C ALA A 59 -0.95 2.92 7.60
N SER A 60 -1.24 4.22 7.50
CA SER A 60 -1.37 5.09 8.68
C SER A 60 -2.52 4.66 9.59
N ALA A 61 -3.66 4.27 9.02
CA ALA A 61 -4.77 3.72 9.78
C ALA A 61 -4.40 2.39 10.45
N LEU A 62 -3.73 1.50 9.74
CA LEU A 62 -3.25 0.23 10.29
C LEU A 62 -2.23 0.43 11.42
N ALA A 63 -1.30 1.38 11.25
CA ALA A 63 -0.28 1.69 12.26
C ALA A 63 -0.89 2.08 13.60
N MET A 64 -2.05 2.78 13.58
CA MET A 64 -2.78 3.20 14.76
C MET A 64 -3.71 2.13 15.35
N ARG A 65 -4.01 1.08 14.59
CA ARG A 65 -4.92 0.00 15.00
C ARG A 65 -4.19 -1.29 15.40
N THR A 66 -2.89 -1.37 15.11
CA THR A 66 -2.03 -2.53 15.38
C THR A 66 -0.86 -2.15 16.28
N GLU A 67 -0.27 -3.15 16.95
CA GLU A 67 0.84 -2.92 17.89
C GLU A 67 2.14 -3.65 17.49
N ARG A 68 2.04 -4.79 16.83
CA ARG A 68 3.17 -5.71 16.60
C ARG A 68 3.43 -6.03 15.13
N VAL A 69 2.36 -6.22 14.35
CA VAL A 69 2.49 -6.62 12.94
C VAL A 69 3.25 -5.54 12.17
N ARG A 70 4.22 -5.96 11.36
CA ARG A 70 4.92 -5.06 10.45
C ARG A 70 4.03 -4.76 9.25
N ILE A 71 4.14 -3.55 8.75
CA ILE A 71 3.34 -3.07 7.62
C ILE A 71 4.30 -2.82 6.47
N GLY A 72 4.22 -3.67 5.46
CA GLY A 72 5.06 -3.62 4.27
C GLY A 72 4.31 -3.10 3.04
N PHE A 73 5.06 -2.58 2.10
CA PHE A 73 4.56 -2.22 0.77
C PHE A 73 5.16 -3.15 -0.29
N ALA A 74 4.31 -3.82 -1.04
CA ALA A 74 4.70 -4.70 -2.13
C ALA A 74 3.90 -4.37 -3.40
N VAL A 75 4.21 -3.24 -3.98
CA VAL A 75 5.30 -2.28 -3.79
C VAL A 75 4.78 -0.84 -3.74
N VAL A 76 5.59 0.13 -3.28
CA VAL A 76 5.38 1.54 -3.62
C VAL A 76 5.83 1.74 -5.07
N GLN A 77 4.94 2.24 -5.92
CA GLN A 77 5.23 2.46 -7.34
C GLN A 77 5.94 3.81 -7.53
N MET A 78 7.27 3.80 -7.44
CA MET A 78 8.11 5.00 -7.46
C MET A 78 7.76 6.04 -8.54
N PRO A 79 7.40 5.64 -9.78
CA PRO A 79 7.07 6.61 -10.82
C PRO A 79 5.90 7.54 -10.51
N PHE A 80 5.03 7.17 -9.58
CA PHE A 80 3.85 7.96 -9.22
C PHE A 80 4.08 8.93 -8.06
N HIS A 81 5.26 8.89 -7.44
CA HIS A 81 5.58 9.66 -6.26
C HIS A 81 6.68 10.71 -6.51
N HIS A 82 6.53 11.86 -5.88
CA HIS A 82 7.65 12.79 -5.77
C HIS A 82 8.58 12.30 -4.65
N PRO A 83 9.88 12.06 -4.90
CA PRO A 83 10.76 11.36 -3.97
C PRO A 83 10.88 12.02 -2.59
N VAL A 84 10.99 13.33 -2.54
CA VAL A 84 11.07 14.06 -1.25
C VAL A 84 9.75 13.93 -0.47
N ARG A 85 8.61 14.01 -1.16
CA ARG A 85 7.31 13.87 -0.50
C ARG A 85 7.12 12.45 0.05
N LEU A 86 7.47 11.44 -0.74
CA LEU A 86 7.42 10.05 -0.32
C LEU A 86 8.30 9.80 0.91
N ALA A 87 9.53 10.32 0.90
CA ALA A 87 10.44 10.18 2.04
C ALA A 87 9.86 10.78 3.33
N VAL A 88 9.23 11.96 3.25
CA VAL A 88 8.57 12.60 4.41
C VAL A 88 7.37 11.78 4.89
N GLN A 89 6.56 11.25 3.98
CA GLN A 89 5.41 10.41 4.33
C GLN A 89 5.85 9.10 5.00
N LEU A 90 6.87 8.43 4.46
CA LEU A 90 7.42 7.20 5.04
C LEU A 90 8.05 7.44 6.41
N ALA A 91 8.79 8.54 6.59
CA ALA A 91 9.37 8.90 7.89
C ALA A 91 8.29 9.15 8.94
N LEU A 92 7.20 9.85 8.59
CA LEU A 92 6.07 10.05 9.50
C LEU A 92 5.39 8.72 9.83
N LEU A 93 5.15 7.89 8.83
CA LEU A 93 4.51 6.60 9.00
C LEU A 93 5.35 5.65 9.86
N ASP A 94 6.67 5.66 9.69
CA ASP A 94 7.58 4.88 10.53
C ASP A 94 7.50 5.30 12.00
N ASN A 95 7.44 6.60 12.27
CA ASN A 95 7.21 7.12 13.62
C ASN A 95 5.84 6.72 14.19
N LEU A 96 4.76 6.83 13.41
CA LEU A 96 3.42 6.42 13.84
C LEU A 96 3.35 4.93 14.17
N SER A 97 4.02 4.12 13.38
CA SER A 97 4.08 2.67 13.56
C SER A 97 5.11 2.22 14.60
N LYS A 98 5.95 3.11 15.12
CA LYS A 98 7.06 2.82 16.05
C LYS A 98 8.09 1.86 15.41
N GLY A 99 8.49 2.13 14.17
CA GLY A 99 9.53 1.38 13.46
C GLY A 99 9.07 0.06 12.83
N ARG A 100 7.76 -0.08 12.53
CA ARG A 100 7.19 -1.30 11.95
C ARG A 100 6.97 -1.23 10.44
N ILE A 101 7.60 -0.29 9.73
CA ILE A 101 7.41 -0.13 8.28
C ILE A 101 8.49 -0.88 7.51
N ASP A 102 8.07 -1.58 6.46
CA ASP A 102 8.93 -2.20 5.46
C ASP A 102 8.56 -1.66 4.07
N VAL A 103 9.55 -1.15 3.34
CA VAL A 103 9.29 -0.48 2.07
C VAL A 103 9.88 -1.28 0.92
N GLY A 104 9.02 -1.97 0.17
CA GLY A 104 9.35 -2.48 -1.15
C GLY A 104 9.05 -1.41 -2.20
N ILE A 105 10.01 -1.14 -3.06
CA ILE A 105 9.86 -0.17 -4.15
C ILE A 105 9.85 -0.87 -5.50
N GLY A 106 9.12 -0.32 -6.45
CA GLY A 106 9.02 -0.86 -7.79
C GLY A 106 8.71 0.19 -8.84
N LYS A 107 8.91 -0.20 -10.09
CA LYS A 107 8.63 0.65 -11.25
C LYS A 107 7.16 0.66 -11.70
N GLY A 108 6.31 -0.08 -11.00
CA GLY A 108 4.93 -0.33 -11.42
C GLY A 108 4.83 -1.43 -12.48
N THR A 109 3.60 -1.85 -12.75
CA THR A 109 3.29 -2.94 -13.69
C THR A 109 2.92 -2.37 -15.05
N ILE A 110 3.67 -2.72 -16.08
CA ILE A 110 3.44 -2.23 -17.46
C ILE A 110 2.07 -2.59 -18.03
N TYR A 111 1.39 -3.55 -17.43
CA TYR A 111 0.03 -3.94 -17.85
C TYR A 111 -1.05 -2.97 -17.35
N ASN A 112 -0.73 -2.10 -16.39
CA ASN A 112 -1.64 -1.14 -15.79
C ASN A 112 -1.44 0.26 -16.40
N GLU A 113 -1.47 0.36 -17.73
CA GLU A 113 -1.29 1.63 -18.45
C GLU A 113 -2.25 2.72 -17.96
N TYR A 114 -3.46 2.34 -17.52
CA TYR A 114 -4.44 3.29 -16.97
C TYR A 114 -3.94 4.01 -15.70
N GLU A 115 -3.17 3.34 -14.87
CA GLU A 115 -2.55 3.96 -13.69
C GLU A 115 -1.57 5.05 -14.13
N PHE A 116 -0.69 4.74 -15.10
CA PHE A 116 0.26 5.71 -15.64
C PHE A 116 -0.46 6.90 -16.30
N MET A 117 -1.45 6.64 -17.12
CA MET A 117 -2.25 7.69 -17.77
C MET A 117 -2.94 8.60 -16.75
N GLY A 118 -3.49 8.05 -15.67
CA GLY A 118 -4.11 8.81 -14.58
C GLY A 118 -3.14 9.78 -13.90
N HIS A 119 -1.86 9.44 -13.88
CA HIS A 119 -0.78 10.30 -13.37
C HIS A 119 -0.11 11.16 -14.47
N GLY A 120 -0.65 11.15 -15.69
CA GLY A 120 -0.07 11.89 -16.83
C GLY A 120 1.26 11.31 -17.32
N LEU A 121 1.48 10.02 -17.12
CA LEU A 121 2.71 9.28 -17.42
C LEU A 121 2.47 8.21 -18.48
N ARG A 122 3.56 7.61 -18.93
CA ARG A 122 3.56 6.42 -19.80
C ARG A 122 4.28 5.29 -19.09
N SER A 123 3.81 4.07 -19.22
CA SER A 123 4.42 2.88 -18.62
C SER A 123 5.84 2.62 -19.14
N ASP A 124 6.13 3.00 -20.39
CA ASP A 124 7.46 2.87 -20.98
C ASP A 124 8.54 3.67 -20.24
N ASP A 125 8.17 4.80 -19.62
CA ASP A 125 9.08 5.68 -18.88
C ASP A 125 9.28 5.22 -17.41
N SER A 126 8.58 4.20 -16.99
CA SER A 126 8.48 3.79 -15.58
C SER A 126 9.83 3.47 -14.94
N ARG A 127 10.73 2.83 -15.69
CA ARG A 127 12.05 2.46 -15.18
C ARG A 127 12.94 3.68 -15.00
N ALA A 128 13.00 4.57 -16.00
CA ALA A 128 13.81 5.76 -15.91
C ALA A 128 13.37 6.64 -14.73
N ARG A 129 12.06 6.81 -14.56
CA ARG A 129 11.50 7.58 -13.43
C ARG A 129 11.74 6.97 -12.05
N MET A 130 11.86 5.65 -11.96
CA MET A 130 12.21 5.00 -10.70
C MET A 130 13.69 5.20 -10.36
N GLU A 131 14.55 5.35 -11.38
CA GLU A 131 16.01 5.49 -11.22
C GLU A 131 16.44 6.96 -11.00
N GLU A 132 15.58 7.95 -11.27
CA GLU A 132 15.79 9.38 -10.96
C GLU A 132 15.71 9.68 -9.46
#